data_8116f5a3656ea0cdf632a8702ba4b831
#
_entry.id   8116f5a3656ea0cdf632a8702ba4b831
#
_cell.length_a   1.000
_cell.length_b   1.000
_cell.length_c   1.000
_cell.angle_alpha   90.00
_cell.angle_beta   90.00
_cell.angle_gamma   90.00
#
_symmetry.space_group_name_H-M   'P 1'
#
loop_
_entity.id
_entity.type
_entity.pdbx_description
1 polymer ?
#
loop_
_entity_poly.entity_id
_entity_poly.type
_entity_poly.pdbx_seq_one_letter_code
_entity_poly.pdbx_strand_id
1 'polypeptide(L)'
;MKILTLTALVLVTSFATASAAMAQDVAAGETSFHKCLPCHSIGDGAKNKVGPELNGLDGRHSGSAPNYSYSDANKNSGITWNKEQFLEYIKGPQAKIPGTKMAFAGIKNEKEANDLWAYISQFDKDGKKK
;
A
#
# COMPACT_ATOMS: atom_id res chain seq x y z
N MET A 1 10.02 -31.52 -66.60
CA MET A 1 10.49 -31.73 -65.27
C MET A 1 10.01 -30.53 -64.41
N LYS A 2 8.92 -30.69 -63.64
CA LYS A 2 8.37 -29.62 -62.81
C LYS A 2 8.90 -29.80 -61.41
N ILE A 3 9.66 -28.81 -60.92
CA ILE A 3 10.19 -28.78 -59.57
C ILE A 3 9.11 -28.12 -58.68
N LEU A 4 8.47 -28.88 -57.79
CA LEU A 4 7.61 -28.37 -56.73
C LEU A 4 8.48 -27.89 -55.56
N THR A 5 8.54 -26.59 -55.39
CA THR A 5 9.11 -26.00 -54.18
C THR A 5 8.07 -26.01 -53.03
N LEU A 6 8.28 -26.86 -52.04
CA LEU A 6 7.51 -26.86 -50.80
C LEU A 6 8.02 -25.73 -49.90
N THR A 7 7.22 -24.68 -49.77
CA THR A 7 7.47 -23.63 -48.78
C THR A 7 6.90 -24.09 -47.42
N ALA A 8 7.76 -24.43 -46.48
CA ALA A 8 7.37 -24.74 -45.10
C ALA A 8 7.07 -23.43 -44.35
N LEU A 9 5.80 -23.24 -43.99
CA LEU A 9 5.34 -22.15 -43.15
C LEU A 9 5.63 -22.49 -41.70
N VAL A 10 6.65 -21.87 -41.10
CA VAL A 10 6.97 -22.00 -39.69
C VAL A 10 6.03 -21.07 -38.89
N LEU A 11 5.05 -21.66 -38.26
CA LEU A 11 4.23 -20.94 -37.26
C LEU A 11 5.03 -20.76 -35.99
N VAL A 12 5.50 -19.54 -35.75
CA VAL A 12 6.09 -19.13 -34.46
C VAL A 12 4.94 -18.82 -33.52
N THR A 13 4.62 -19.76 -32.63
CA THR A 13 3.68 -19.53 -31.53
C THR A 13 4.41 -18.76 -30.43
N SER A 14 4.18 -17.45 -30.35
CA SER A 14 4.65 -16.63 -29.23
C SER A 14 3.84 -16.96 -27.98
N PHE A 15 4.44 -17.70 -27.05
CA PHE A 15 3.89 -17.83 -25.69
C PHE A 15 4.09 -16.50 -24.97
N ALA A 16 3.04 -15.69 -24.88
CA ALA A 16 3.00 -14.57 -23.96
C ALA A 16 2.92 -15.13 -22.54
N THR A 17 4.01 -15.12 -21.80
CA THR A 17 4.00 -15.35 -20.36
C THR A 17 3.35 -14.14 -19.71
N ALA A 18 2.05 -14.23 -19.43
CA ALA A 18 1.38 -13.30 -18.56
C ALA A 18 1.97 -13.47 -17.16
N SER A 19 2.80 -12.54 -16.71
CA SER A 19 3.14 -12.41 -15.29
C SER A 19 1.82 -12.17 -14.56
N ALA A 20 1.36 -13.15 -13.80
CA ALA A 20 0.24 -12.97 -12.89
C ALA A 20 0.73 -12.01 -11.79
N ALA A 21 0.50 -10.70 -11.98
CA ALA A 21 0.58 -9.74 -10.90
C ALA A 21 -0.39 -10.23 -9.84
N MET A 22 0.11 -10.49 -8.61
CA MET A 22 -0.75 -10.90 -7.49
C MET A 22 -1.82 -9.82 -7.32
N ALA A 23 -3.09 -10.15 -7.62
CA ALA A 23 -4.20 -9.25 -7.44
C ALA A 23 -4.29 -8.85 -5.97
N GLN A 24 -4.38 -7.54 -5.70
CA GLN A 24 -4.59 -7.01 -4.36
C GLN A 24 -6.00 -7.35 -3.91
N ASP A 25 -6.13 -7.85 -2.69
CA ASP A 25 -7.41 -8.20 -2.09
C ASP A 25 -7.81 -7.15 -1.06
N VAL A 26 -8.76 -6.30 -1.43
CA VAL A 26 -9.26 -5.22 -0.57
C VAL A 26 -9.97 -5.79 0.66
N ALA A 27 -10.72 -6.88 0.55
CA ALA A 27 -11.40 -7.50 1.68
C ALA A 27 -10.40 -8.11 2.68
N ALA A 28 -9.32 -8.75 2.19
CA ALA A 28 -8.23 -9.20 3.03
C ALA A 28 -7.49 -8.02 3.68
N GLY A 29 -7.35 -6.92 2.96
CA GLY A 29 -6.77 -5.68 3.49
C GLY A 29 -7.61 -5.07 4.61
N GLU A 30 -8.93 -5.07 4.49
CA GLU A 30 -9.85 -4.65 5.55
C GLU A 30 -9.69 -5.53 6.80
N THR A 31 -9.61 -6.84 6.62
CA THR A 31 -9.35 -7.76 7.73
C THR A 31 -8.01 -7.48 8.41
N SER A 32 -6.96 -7.24 7.63
CA SER A 32 -5.63 -6.86 8.16
C SER A 32 -5.67 -5.52 8.90
N PHE A 33 -6.50 -4.58 8.46
CA PHE A 33 -6.65 -3.27 9.08
C PHE A 33 -7.18 -3.34 10.53
N HIS A 34 -7.83 -4.42 10.92
CA HIS A 34 -8.23 -4.64 12.32
C HIS A 34 -7.04 -4.56 13.28
N LYS A 35 -5.82 -4.88 12.84
CA LYS A 35 -4.59 -4.69 13.63
C LYS A 35 -4.25 -3.20 13.88
N CYS A 36 -4.78 -2.31 13.06
CA CYS A 36 -4.53 -0.87 13.12
C CYS A 36 -5.59 -0.13 13.94
N LEU A 37 -6.79 -0.68 14.08
CA LEU A 37 -7.94 -0.05 14.73
C LEU A 37 -7.69 0.37 16.20
N PRO A 38 -6.87 -0.31 17.00
CA PRO A 38 -6.57 0.18 18.36
C PRO A 38 -5.98 1.59 18.38
N CYS A 39 -5.27 1.98 17.31
CA CYS A 39 -4.55 3.25 17.24
C CYS A 39 -5.05 4.20 16.15
N HIS A 40 -5.64 3.68 15.09
CA HIS A 40 -6.05 4.46 13.91
C HIS A 40 -7.53 4.29 13.58
N SER A 41 -8.07 5.27 12.87
CA SER A 41 -9.37 5.16 12.21
C SER A 41 -9.27 5.58 10.75
N ILE A 42 -10.22 5.13 9.93
CA ILE A 42 -10.31 5.43 8.51
C ILE A 42 -11.77 5.43 8.09
N GLY A 43 -12.11 6.17 7.05
CA GLY A 43 -13.45 6.24 6.52
C GLY A 43 -14.19 7.49 6.96
N ASP A 44 -15.49 7.52 6.72
CA ASP A 44 -16.35 8.65 7.07
C ASP A 44 -16.33 8.90 8.59
N GLY A 45 -16.14 10.16 8.97
CA GLY A 45 -16.08 10.57 10.37
C GLY A 45 -14.84 10.11 11.14
N ALA A 46 -13.80 9.59 10.47
CA ALA A 46 -12.57 9.15 11.12
C ALA A 46 -11.90 10.27 11.91
N LYS A 47 -11.42 9.94 13.10
CA LYS A 47 -10.77 10.87 14.03
C LYS A 47 -9.42 10.34 14.48
N ASN A 48 -8.55 11.27 14.87
CA ASN A 48 -7.30 10.92 15.53
C ASN A 48 -7.59 10.14 16.85
N LYS A 49 -6.75 9.17 17.10
CA LYS A 49 -6.76 8.35 18.33
C LYS A 49 -5.34 8.35 18.90
N VAL A 50 -4.82 7.20 19.29
CA VAL A 50 -3.39 7.03 19.63
C VAL A 50 -2.50 7.41 18.46
N GLY A 51 -2.91 7.03 17.25
CA GLY A 51 -2.33 7.47 15.98
C GLY A 51 -3.25 8.43 15.23
N PRO A 52 -2.76 9.05 14.15
CA PRO A 52 -3.59 9.91 13.30
C PRO A 52 -4.63 9.10 12.53
N GLU A 53 -5.72 9.76 12.11
CA GLU A 53 -6.62 9.20 11.12
C GLU A 53 -5.89 8.97 9.78
N LEU A 54 -6.32 8.00 9.00
CA LEU A 54 -5.61 7.55 7.80
C LEU A 54 -6.31 7.89 6.47
N ASN A 55 -7.30 8.77 6.49
CA ASN A 55 -7.96 9.22 5.28
C ASN A 55 -6.98 9.95 4.35
N GLY A 56 -7.08 9.67 3.05
CA GLY A 56 -6.24 10.32 2.05
C GLY A 56 -4.74 10.04 2.24
N LEU A 57 -4.38 8.90 2.80
CA LEU A 57 -2.97 8.57 3.06
C LEU A 57 -2.14 8.57 1.78
N ASP A 58 -2.69 8.04 0.68
CA ASP A 58 -2.03 8.08 -0.62
C ASP A 58 -1.87 9.53 -1.10
N GLY A 59 -0.63 9.99 -1.17
CA GLY A 59 -0.27 11.37 -1.51
C GLY A 59 -0.13 12.32 -0.32
N ARG A 60 -0.37 11.88 0.92
CA ARG A 60 -0.26 12.71 2.13
C ARG A 60 1.19 12.82 2.60
N HIS A 61 1.61 14.02 2.97
CA HIS A 61 2.89 14.20 3.63
C HIS A 61 2.90 13.60 5.04
N SER A 62 3.99 12.95 5.40
CA SER A 62 4.18 12.45 6.76
C SER A 62 4.14 13.60 7.76
N GLY A 63 3.44 13.39 8.85
CA GLY A 63 3.32 14.40 9.90
C GLY A 63 2.28 15.50 9.62
N SER A 64 1.36 15.33 8.68
CA SER A 64 0.47 16.40 8.23
C SER A 64 -1.01 16.25 8.59
N ALA A 65 -1.45 15.15 9.23
CA ALA A 65 -2.84 15.04 9.65
C ALA A 65 -3.20 16.17 10.64
N PRO A 66 -4.34 16.86 10.43
CA PRO A 66 -4.73 17.97 11.28
C PRO A 66 -4.92 17.54 12.74
N ASN A 67 -4.50 18.40 13.67
CA ASN A 67 -4.74 18.23 15.10
C ASN A 67 -4.14 16.96 15.73
N TYR A 68 -3.15 16.34 15.07
CA TYR A 68 -2.40 15.22 15.65
C TYR A 68 -0.99 15.67 16.06
N SER A 69 -0.56 15.26 17.24
CA SER A 69 0.78 15.54 17.75
C SER A 69 1.76 14.45 17.32
N TYR A 70 2.42 14.66 16.18
CA TYR A 70 3.45 13.75 15.67
C TYR A 70 4.76 13.83 16.45
N SER A 71 5.58 12.78 16.35
CA SER A 71 6.99 12.86 16.68
C SER A 71 7.72 13.81 15.72
N ASP A 72 8.81 14.40 16.17
CA ASP A 72 9.67 15.21 15.28
C ASP A 72 10.23 14.36 14.14
N ALA A 73 10.51 13.08 14.41
CA ALA A 73 10.96 12.13 13.39
C ALA A 73 9.97 11.99 12.24
N ASN A 74 8.68 11.89 12.52
CA ASN A 74 7.66 11.84 11.48
C ASN A 74 7.51 13.17 10.74
N LYS A 75 7.46 14.28 11.46
CA LYS A 75 7.35 15.61 10.86
C LYS A 75 8.51 15.91 9.90
N ASN A 76 9.72 15.49 10.27
CA ASN A 76 10.95 15.80 9.55
C ASN A 76 11.37 14.69 8.58
N SER A 77 10.59 13.62 8.44
CA SER A 77 10.95 12.48 7.59
C SER A 77 11.02 12.81 6.10
N GLY A 78 10.30 13.85 5.66
CA GLY A 78 10.22 14.24 4.25
C GLY A 78 9.45 13.25 3.36
N ILE A 79 8.78 12.27 3.96
CA ILE A 79 8.05 11.23 3.24
C ILE A 79 6.72 11.79 2.75
N THR A 80 6.43 11.58 1.46
CA THR A 80 5.07 11.62 0.92
C THR A 80 4.62 10.19 0.76
N TRP A 81 3.51 9.84 1.41
CA TRP A 81 3.01 8.47 1.40
C TRP A 81 2.52 8.06 0.02
N ASN A 82 3.00 6.92 -0.41
CA ASN A 82 2.56 6.17 -1.56
C ASN A 82 2.72 4.68 -1.26
N LYS A 83 2.38 3.83 -2.19
CA LYS A 83 2.49 2.37 -2.01
C LYS A 83 3.89 1.93 -1.58
N GLU A 84 4.92 2.39 -2.27
CA GLU A 84 6.31 2.01 -2.00
C GLU A 84 6.75 2.41 -0.59
N GLN A 85 6.54 3.67 -0.22
CA GLN A 85 6.88 4.19 1.10
C GLN A 85 6.11 3.47 2.21
N PHE A 86 4.82 3.18 1.96
CA PHE A 86 4.01 2.44 2.91
C PHE A 86 4.52 1.01 3.12
N LEU A 87 4.82 0.28 2.04
CA LEU A 87 5.30 -1.10 2.12
C LEU A 87 6.63 -1.20 2.88
N GLU A 88 7.53 -0.24 2.70
CA GLU A 88 8.76 -0.19 3.47
C GLU A 88 8.50 0.13 4.94
N TYR A 89 7.64 1.12 5.21
CA TYR A 89 7.33 1.55 6.57
C TYR A 89 6.62 0.47 7.38
N ILE A 90 5.62 -0.20 6.81
CA ILE A 90 4.79 -1.16 7.55
C ILE A 90 5.56 -2.44 7.91
N LYS A 91 6.66 -2.74 7.23
CA LYS A 91 7.58 -3.84 7.60
C LYS A 91 8.24 -3.61 8.96
N GLY A 92 8.50 -2.36 9.31
CA GLY A 92 9.12 -1.97 10.55
C GLY A 92 9.14 -0.45 10.70
N PRO A 93 8.11 0.15 11.33
CA PRO A 93 8.01 1.59 11.48
C PRO A 93 9.23 2.24 12.11
N GLN A 94 9.78 1.65 13.17
CA GLN A 94 10.97 2.17 13.86
C GLN A 94 12.24 2.09 13.01
N ALA A 95 12.32 1.12 12.13
CA ALA A 95 13.47 0.98 11.22
C ALA A 95 13.42 2.03 10.09
N LYS A 96 12.23 2.30 9.55
CA LYS A 96 12.05 3.29 8.47
C LYS A 96 12.12 4.73 8.98
N ILE A 97 11.49 5.01 10.12
CA ILE A 97 11.50 6.33 10.77
C ILE A 97 11.95 6.14 12.22
N PRO A 98 13.27 6.12 12.49
CA PRO A 98 13.76 6.03 13.86
C PRO A 98 13.25 7.19 14.72
N GLY A 99 12.68 6.88 15.89
CA GLY A 99 12.05 7.88 16.76
C GLY A 99 10.56 8.11 16.50
N THR A 100 9.93 7.39 15.58
CA THR A 100 8.47 7.43 15.42
C THR A 100 7.77 6.99 16.70
N LYS A 101 6.63 7.60 16.99
CA LYS A 101 5.76 7.19 18.12
C LYS A 101 5.00 5.90 17.85
N MET A 102 4.97 5.43 16.60
CA MET A 102 4.22 4.23 16.22
C MET A 102 4.89 2.97 16.79
N ALA A 103 4.34 2.48 17.88
CA ALA A 103 4.78 1.25 18.55
C ALA A 103 4.11 0.03 17.91
N PHE A 104 4.56 -0.37 16.73
CA PHE A 104 4.02 -1.49 15.97
C PHE A 104 5.16 -2.36 15.45
N ALA A 105 5.07 -3.68 15.66
CA ALA A 105 6.12 -4.61 15.28
C ALA A 105 6.30 -4.74 13.77
N GLY A 106 5.27 -4.45 13.02
CA GLY A 106 5.29 -4.49 11.55
C GLY A 106 4.59 -5.70 10.96
N ILE A 107 4.32 -5.60 9.66
CA ILE A 107 3.77 -6.67 8.83
C ILE A 107 4.88 -7.12 7.88
N LYS A 108 5.37 -8.36 8.05
CA LYS A 108 6.46 -8.90 7.26
C LYS A 108 5.98 -9.63 6.00
N ASN A 109 4.72 -10.08 6.00
CA ASN A 109 4.14 -10.73 4.84
C ASN A 109 3.83 -9.70 3.77
N GLU A 110 4.46 -9.83 2.62
CA GLU A 110 4.36 -8.86 1.53
C GLU A 110 2.96 -8.81 0.91
N LYS A 111 2.30 -9.97 0.77
CA LYS A 111 0.92 -10.01 0.27
C LYS A 111 -0.02 -9.28 1.22
N GLU A 112 0.07 -9.56 2.51
CA GLU A 112 -0.75 -8.87 3.52
C GLU A 112 -0.54 -7.36 3.50
N ALA A 113 0.71 -6.90 3.40
CA ALA A 113 1.03 -5.47 3.32
C ALA A 113 0.44 -4.81 2.05
N ASN A 114 0.49 -5.50 0.91
CA ASN A 114 -0.11 -5.03 -0.34
C ASN A 114 -1.65 -4.97 -0.25
N ASP A 115 -2.28 -5.98 0.34
CA ASP A 115 -3.73 -6.00 0.54
C ASP A 115 -4.17 -4.87 1.47
N LEU A 116 -3.43 -4.64 2.55
CA LEU A 116 -3.66 -3.55 3.48
C LEU A 116 -3.55 -2.18 2.80
N TRP A 117 -2.55 -1.97 1.96
CA TRP A 117 -2.44 -0.74 1.17
C TRP A 117 -3.63 -0.56 0.24
N ALA A 118 -4.05 -1.62 -0.45
CA ALA A 118 -5.22 -1.58 -1.32
C ALA A 118 -6.48 -1.12 -0.57
N TYR A 119 -6.67 -1.58 0.66
CA TYR A 119 -7.77 -1.14 1.50
C TYR A 119 -7.64 0.33 1.92
N ILE A 120 -6.51 0.73 2.48
CA ILE A 120 -6.29 2.08 3.00
C ILE A 120 -6.34 3.13 1.87
N SER A 121 -5.73 2.86 0.73
CA SER A 121 -5.62 3.81 -0.37
C SER A 121 -6.93 4.10 -1.11
N GLN A 122 -8.01 3.33 -0.84
CA GLN A 122 -9.33 3.61 -1.37
C GLN A 122 -9.93 4.92 -0.84
N PHE A 123 -9.55 5.32 0.37
CA PHE A 123 -10.20 6.45 1.04
C PHE A 123 -9.54 7.75 0.63
N ASP A 124 -10.38 8.72 0.23
CA ASP A 124 -9.94 10.09 0.02
C ASP A 124 -9.75 10.83 1.37
N LYS A 125 -9.37 12.10 1.32
CA LYS A 125 -9.17 12.94 2.50
C LYS A 125 -10.43 13.13 3.35
N ASP A 126 -11.59 12.96 2.76
CA ASP A 126 -12.90 13.11 3.42
C ASP A 126 -13.44 11.75 3.91
N GLY A 127 -12.69 10.68 3.74
CA GLY A 127 -13.05 9.33 4.19
C GLY A 127 -14.02 8.61 3.26
N LYS A 128 -14.18 9.09 2.03
CA LYS A 128 -15.03 8.45 1.03
C LYS A 128 -14.19 7.53 0.15
N LYS A 129 -14.79 6.42 -0.26
CA LYS A 129 -14.14 5.54 -1.24
C LYS A 129 -14.13 6.20 -2.62
N LYS A 130 -12.96 6.16 -3.26
CA LYS A 130 -12.74 6.62 -4.64
C LYS A 130 -13.42 5.69 -5.64
#